data_7f8347118cd5805d6980637f770d9d48
#
_entry.id   7f8347118cd5805d6980637f770d9d48
#
_cell.length_a   1.000
_cell.length_b   1.000
_cell.length_c   1.000
_cell.angle_alpha   90.00
_cell.angle_beta   90.00
_cell.angle_gamma   90.00
#
_symmetry.space_group_name_H-M   'P 1'
#
loop_
_entity.id
_entity.type
_entity.pdbx_description
1 polymer ?
#
loop_
_entity_poly.entity_id
_entity_poly.type
_entity_poly.pdbx_seq_one_letter_code
_entity_poly.pdbx_strand_id
1 'polypeptide(L)'
;MDDELTIRVSTCTRKGNGYTLSNPRILAGWQETRFTRGVERCPSDFQVTMTERYPGANPPEIQVQPGDYCEVFLGPDRVSTGWIDRFIPGFNDGAHSITVTGRSKCQDLVDCAAVYNGYQISNAPALAIAQQLCQPFGVSASLAAGSNQGAPVEQVVILAGETAYDVIERVCRYRALLLYDTPSGDLLLSGIGLSSAASGFQEGINVQRATVVYAADQRFSDYYAIYQGIDLFGDAGGAPNQIAHVVDTAVQRYRPRVVISESMIGGSVIAEQRASWEAARRAGRSFVVRLTTDSWRDAAGVLYTPNTMAPLILPSLKLGTPQAPVSWLISEVTYQRGRAGTTCDMILMPPQAFYQQPFSWVQLGPDQTIG
;
A
#
# COMPACT_ATOMS: atom_id res chain seq x y z
N MET A 1 -27.30 2.53 -4.25
CA MET A 1 -26.34 2.33 -5.36
C MET A 1 -25.97 0.87 -5.35
N ASP A 2 -25.96 0.22 -6.50
CA ASP A 2 -25.60 -1.19 -6.54
C ASP A 2 -24.09 -1.33 -6.36
N ASP A 3 -23.68 -1.89 -5.22
CA ASP A 3 -22.29 -2.24 -4.94
C ASP A 3 -21.92 -3.49 -5.74
N GLU A 4 -21.70 -3.31 -7.04
CA GLU A 4 -21.29 -4.34 -7.97
C GLU A 4 -19.87 -4.06 -8.47
N LEU A 5 -19.04 -5.11 -8.56
CA LEU A 5 -17.76 -5.01 -9.22
C LEU A 5 -17.92 -5.30 -10.70
N THR A 6 -17.50 -4.37 -11.55
CA THR A 6 -17.43 -4.55 -13.00
C THR A 6 -16.01 -4.36 -13.50
N ILE A 7 -15.65 -5.10 -14.55
CA ILE A 7 -14.35 -5.01 -15.20
C ILE A 7 -14.57 -4.65 -16.67
N ARG A 8 -13.91 -3.60 -17.14
CA ARG A 8 -13.79 -3.29 -18.56
C ARG A 8 -12.47 -3.86 -19.05
N VAL A 9 -12.53 -4.76 -20.02
CA VAL A 9 -11.36 -5.46 -20.54
C VAL A 9 -11.14 -5.07 -22.01
N SER A 10 -9.92 -4.71 -22.37
CA SER A 10 -9.50 -4.41 -23.75
C SER A 10 -8.31 -5.28 -24.10
N THR A 11 -8.37 -5.92 -25.27
CA THR A 11 -7.21 -6.67 -25.77
C THR A 11 -6.07 -5.71 -26.06
N CYS A 12 -4.91 -6.02 -25.52
CA CYS A 12 -3.68 -5.26 -25.70
C CYS A 12 -2.87 -5.84 -26.85
N THR A 13 -2.52 -5.01 -27.84
CA THR A 13 -1.65 -5.40 -28.96
C THR A 13 -0.42 -4.51 -28.97
N ARG A 14 0.77 -5.12 -28.90
CA ARG A 14 2.05 -4.38 -28.93
C ARG A 14 2.23 -3.65 -30.26
N LYS A 15 2.64 -2.38 -30.20
CA LYS A 15 2.94 -1.55 -31.35
C LYS A 15 4.23 -0.75 -31.12
N GLY A 16 5.34 -1.23 -31.65
CA GLY A 16 6.66 -0.63 -31.35
C GLY A 16 7.01 -0.69 -29.87
N ASN A 17 7.31 0.46 -29.26
CA ASN A 17 7.58 0.59 -27.83
C ASN A 17 6.31 0.85 -27.00
N GLY A 18 5.14 0.88 -27.60
CA GLY A 18 3.86 1.06 -26.94
C GLY A 18 2.87 -0.05 -27.27
N TYR A 19 1.60 0.20 -27.04
CA TYR A 19 0.52 -0.72 -27.36
C TYR A 19 -0.74 0.02 -27.83
N THR A 20 -1.62 -0.72 -28.48
CA THR A 20 -2.98 -0.28 -28.83
C THR A 20 -3.99 -1.15 -28.11
N LEU A 21 -5.12 -0.57 -27.75
CA LEU A 21 -6.22 -1.26 -27.07
C LEU A 21 -7.42 -1.43 -28.02
N SER A 22 -8.06 -2.59 -27.96
CA SER A 22 -9.35 -2.81 -28.62
C SER A 22 -10.48 -2.03 -27.91
N ASN A 23 -11.68 -2.03 -28.52
CA ASN A 23 -12.86 -1.56 -27.82
C ASN A 23 -13.10 -2.39 -26.53
N PRO A 24 -13.44 -1.75 -25.40
CA PRO A 24 -13.62 -2.43 -24.14
C PRO A 24 -14.84 -3.35 -24.14
N ARG A 25 -14.70 -4.53 -23.57
CA ARG A 25 -15.78 -5.45 -23.21
C ARG A 25 -16.09 -5.27 -21.71
N ILE A 26 -17.35 -5.24 -21.34
CA ILE A 26 -17.77 -5.09 -19.93
C ILE A 26 -18.09 -6.49 -19.40
N LEU A 27 -17.46 -6.85 -18.32
CA LEU A 27 -17.66 -8.10 -17.61
C LEU A 27 -18.23 -7.81 -16.22
N ALA A 28 -19.33 -8.47 -15.87
CA ALA A 28 -20.06 -8.31 -14.62
C ALA A 28 -20.74 -9.63 -14.25
N GLY A 29 -21.52 -9.67 -13.16
CA GLY A 29 -22.29 -10.85 -12.75
C GLY A 29 -21.43 -11.92 -12.07
N TRP A 30 -20.40 -11.51 -11.35
CA TRP A 30 -19.51 -12.39 -10.60
C TRP A 30 -20.21 -13.02 -9.41
N GLN A 31 -19.90 -14.27 -9.10
CA GLN A 31 -20.37 -14.94 -7.88
C GLN A 31 -19.61 -14.47 -6.64
N GLU A 32 -18.32 -14.27 -6.80
CA GLU A 32 -17.44 -13.78 -5.75
C GLU A 32 -16.50 -12.74 -6.32
N THR A 33 -16.34 -11.65 -5.60
CA THR A 33 -15.43 -10.57 -5.96
C THR A 33 -14.59 -10.13 -4.77
N ARG A 34 -13.35 -9.82 -5.03
CA ARG A 34 -12.41 -9.22 -4.07
C ARG A 34 -11.57 -8.16 -4.79
N PHE A 35 -11.50 -6.98 -4.22
CA PHE A 35 -10.56 -5.94 -4.62
C PHE A 35 -9.85 -5.39 -3.39
N THR A 36 -8.52 -5.38 -3.40
CA THR A 36 -7.70 -4.93 -2.26
C THR A 36 -6.78 -3.80 -2.68
N ARG A 37 -6.70 -2.76 -1.84
CA ARG A 37 -5.77 -1.64 -1.97
C ARG A 37 -5.31 -1.16 -0.59
N GLY A 38 -4.11 -0.56 -0.50
CA GLY A 38 -3.55 -0.13 0.78
C GLY A 38 -2.42 0.87 0.61
N VAL A 39 -2.08 1.59 1.69
CA VAL A 39 -0.98 2.59 1.67
C VAL A 39 0.41 1.96 1.63
N GLU A 40 0.50 0.68 1.92
CA GLU A 40 1.73 -0.11 1.89
C GLU A 40 1.60 -1.31 0.95
N ARG A 41 0.59 -1.25 0.09
CA ARG A 41 0.30 -2.27 -0.91
C ARG A 41 0.36 -1.65 -2.28
N CYS A 42 1.36 -2.01 -3.02
CA CYS A 42 1.52 -1.67 -4.42
C CYS A 42 2.04 -2.91 -5.14
N PRO A 43 1.36 -3.35 -6.18
CA PRO A 43 0.11 -2.84 -6.76
C PRO A 43 -1.15 -3.25 -5.99
N SER A 44 -2.27 -2.53 -6.19
CA SER A 44 -3.59 -3.04 -5.84
C SER A 44 -3.96 -4.24 -6.70
N ASP A 45 -4.77 -5.16 -6.16
CA ASP A 45 -5.13 -6.40 -6.84
C ASP A 45 -6.61 -6.75 -6.72
N PHE A 46 -7.09 -7.51 -7.68
CA PHE A 46 -8.44 -8.05 -7.67
C PHE A 46 -8.48 -9.53 -8.02
N GLN A 47 -9.53 -10.16 -7.55
CA GLN A 47 -9.91 -11.51 -7.93
C GLN A 47 -11.42 -11.57 -8.08
N VAL A 48 -11.89 -12.15 -9.17
CA VAL A 48 -13.31 -12.40 -9.43
C VAL A 48 -13.52 -13.84 -9.86
N THR A 49 -14.64 -14.42 -9.43
CA THR A 49 -14.99 -15.80 -9.75
C THR A 49 -16.42 -15.85 -10.26
N MET A 50 -16.65 -16.62 -11.31
CA MET A 50 -17.97 -16.86 -11.90
C MET A 50 -18.12 -18.32 -12.35
N THR A 51 -19.35 -18.74 -12.62
CA THR A 51 -19.59 -19.99 -13.35
C THR A 51 -19.45 -19.75 -14.86
N GLU A 52 -18.94 -20.73 -15.59
CA GLU A 52 -18.75 -20.64 -17.03
C GLU A 52 -20.08 -20.57 -17.81
N ARG A 53 -21.18 -21.06 -17.23
CA ARG A 53 -22.49 -21.07 -17.89
C ARG A 53 -23.29 -19.84 -17.52
N TYR A 54 -23.24 -18.84 -18.37
CA TYR A 54 -24.23 -17.77 -18.35
C TYR A 54 -25.49 -18.28 -19.06
N PRO A 55 -26.71 -18.19 -18.46
CA PRO A 55 -27.93 -18.58 -19.14
C PRO A 55 -28.10 -17.81 -20.45
N GLY A 56 -28.11 -18.53 -21.57
CA GLY A 56 -28.30 -17.94 -22.91
C GLY A 56 -27.04 -17.58 -23.69
N ALA A 57 -25.85 -17.76 -23.13
CA ALA A 57 -24.61 -17.59 -23.88
C ALA A 57 -24.18 -18.92 -24.53
N ASN A 58 -23.86 -18.88 -25.80
CA ASN A 58 -23.16 -19.96 -26.49
C ASN A 58 -21.67 -19.80 -26.14
N PRO A 59 -21.06 -20.66 -25.31
CA PRO A 59 -19.66 -20.48 -25.03
C PRO A 59 -18.88 -20.99 -26.22
N PRO A 60 -18.00 -20.25 -26.83
CA PRO A 60 -16.64 -20.75 -26.73
C PRO A 60 -15.56 -19.70 -26.84
N GLU A 61 -15.85 -18.42 -26.78
CA GLU A 61 -14.78 -17.43 -26.85
C GLU A 61 -14.32 -17.10 -25.43
N ILE A 62 -13.04 -17.35 -25.16
CA ILE A 62 -12.35 -16.85 -23.99
C ILE A 62 -12.44 -15.32 -24.04
N GLN A 63 -13.27 -14.76 -23.18
CA GLN A 63 -13.56 -13.32 -23.13
C GLN A 63 -12.40 -12.51 -22.52
N VAL A 64 -11.46 -13.17 -21.84
CA VAL A 64 -10.35 -12.56 -21.09
C VAL A 64 -9.09 -13.39 -21.30
N GLN A 65 -7.97 -12.73 -21.57
CA GLN A 65 -6.67 -13.36 -21.68
C GLN A 65 -5.66 -12.70 -20.73
N PRO A 66 -4.69 -13.44 -20.18
CA PRO A 66 -3.54 -12.85 -19.49
C PRO A 66 -2.85 -11.81 -20.37
N GLY A 67 -2.55 -10.64 -19.79
CA GLY A 67 -2.00 -9.50 -20.51
C GLY A 67 -3.02 -8.55 -21.13
N ASP A 68 -4.33 -8.85 -21.07
CA ASP A 68 -5.37 -7.88 -21.42
C ASP A 68 -5.35 -6.68 -20.46
N TYR A 69 -5.55 -5.49 -21.00
CA TYR A 69 -5.75 -4.27 -20.21
C TYR A 69 -7.12 -4.28 -19.53
N CYS A 70 -7.16 -3.83 -18.29
CA CYS A 70 -8.41 -3.78 -17.54
C CYS A 70 -8.59 -2.51 -16.71
N GLU A 71 -9.83 -2.08 -16.58
CA GLU A 71 -10.28 -1.08 -15.61
C GLU A 71 -11.30 -1.72 -14.69
N VAL A 72 -11.09 -1.60 -13.37
CA VAL A 72 -11.97 -2.16 -12.32
C VAL A 72 -12.82 -1.07 -11.72
N PHE A 73 -14.11 -1.33 -11.59
CA PHE A 73 -15.09 -0.41 -11.01
C PHE A 73 -15.83 -1.07 -9.85
N LEU A 74 -16.10 -0.29 -8.81
CA LEU A 74 -17.03 -0.62 -7.73
C LEU A 74 -18.23 0.32 -7.81
N GLY A 75 -19.33 -0.17 -8.40
CA GLY A 75 -20.43 0.69 -8.83
C GLY A 75 -19.95 1.70 -9.87
N PRO A 76 -20.16 3.03 -9.65
CA PRO A 76 -19.73 4.06 -10.59
C PRO A 76 -18.23 4.41 -10.48
N ASP A 77 -17.56 4.00 -9.39
CA ASP A 77 -16.22 4.45 -9.08
C ASP A 77 -15.17 3.54 -9.69
N ARG A 78 -14.30 4.08 -10.56
CA ARG A 78 -13.12 3.38 -11.02
C ARG A 78 -12.13 3.29 -9.85
N VAL A 79 -11.66 2.08 -9.53
CA VAL A 79 -10.78 1.82 -8.39
C VAL A 79 -9.42 1.29 -8.78
N SER A 80 -9.27 0.74 -9.98
CA SER A 80 -7.97 0.31 -10.51
C SER A 80 -7.96 0.34 -12.04
N THR A 81 -6.77 0.51 -12.58
CA THR A 81 -6.44 0.37 -14.00
C THR A 81 -5.15 -0.44 -14.10
N GLY A 82 -5.15 -1.50 -14.90
CA GLY A 82 -3.99 -2.38 -14.97
C GLY A 82 -4.14 -3.51 -15.96
N TRP A 83 -3.69 -4.69 -15.58
CA TRP A 83 -3.59 -5.85 -16.43
C TRP A 83 -4.20 -7.08 -15.80
N ILE A 84 -4.71 -7.97 -16.65
CA ILE A 84 -5.12 -9.31 -16.25
C ILE A 84 -3.87 -10.17 -16.09
N ASP A 85 -3.63 -10.71 -14.91
CA ASP A 85 -2.51 -11.60 -14.65
C ASP A 85 -2.83 -13.05 -15.02
N ARG A 86 -4.02 -13.51 -14.61
CA ARG A 86 -4.38 -14.92 -14.75
C ARG A 86 -5.84 -15.08 -15.13
N PHE A 87 -6.06 -16.05 -16.04
CA PHE A 87 -7.36 -16.63 -16.34
C PHE A 87 -7.29 -18.11 -15.97
N ILE A 88 -8.08 -18.52 -14.99
CA ILE A 88 -8.00 -19.86 -14.38
C ILE A 88 -9.37 -20.53 -14.54
N PRO A 89 -9.63 -21.25 -15.66
CA PRO A 89 -10.79 -22.11 -15.80
C PRO A 89 -10.57 -23.37 -14.97
N GLY A 90 -11.61 -23.82 -14.28
CA GLY A 90 -11.59 -25.04 -13.48
C GLY A 90 -12.90 -25.80 -13.59
N PHE A 91 -12.84 -27.10 -13.45
CA PHE A 91 -14.04 -27.93 -13.34
C PHE A 91 -13.86 -28.98 -12.23
N ASN A 92 -14.95 -29.30 -11.57
CA ASN A 92 -15.08 -30.44 -10.70
C ASN A 92 -16.41 -31.16 -11.01
N ASP A 93 -16.71 -32.24 -10.32
CA ASP A 93 -17.92 -33.05 -10.57
C ASP A 93 -19.19 -32.18 -10.49
N GLY A 94 -19.72 -31.81 -11.67
CA GLY A 94 -20.93 -31.03 -11.84
C GLY A 94 -20.80 -29.49 -11.77
N ALA A 95 -19.63 -28.93 -11.57
CA ALA A 95 -19.42 -27.46 -11.51
C ALA A 95 -18.25 -27.00 -12.38
N HIS A 96 -18.48 -25.93 -13.13
CA HIS A 96 -17.44 -25.19 -13.85
C HIS A 96 -17.26 -23.82 -13.21
N SER A 97 -16.01 -23.40 -13.02
CA SER A 97 -15.69 -22.08 -12.49
C SER A 97 -14.59 -21.41 -13.30
N ILE A 98 -14.65 -20.09 -13.38
CA ILE A 98 -13.61 -19.27 -13.96
C ILE A 98 -13.19 -18.28 -12.88
N THR A 99 -11.89 -18.24 -12.58
CA THR A 99 -11.30 -17.21 -11.72
C THR A 99 -10.40 -16.32 -12.57
N VAL A 100 -10.60 -15.02 -12.46
CA VAL A 100 -9.78 -13.98 -13.11
C VAL A 100 -9.10 -13.17 -12.02
N THR A 101 -7.79 -13.00 -12.15
CA THR A 101 -7.00 -12.14 -11.26
C THR A 101 -6.24 -11.10 -12.07
N GLY A 102 -6.04 -9.93 -11.47
CA GLY A 102 -5.25 -8.88 -12.08
C GLY A 102 -4.78 -7.87 -11.06
N ARG A 103 -3.85 -7.02 -11.50
CA ARG A 103 -3.23 -5.99 -10.66
C ARG A 103 -3.18 -4.65 -11.40
N SER A 104 -2.95 -3.56 -10.67
CA SER A 104 -2.79 -2.24 -11.28
C SER A 104 -1.54 -2.16 -12.17
N LYS A 105 -1.43 -1.11 -13.00
CA LYS A 105 -0.25 -0.88 -13.87
C LYS A 105 1.07 -0.89 -13.10
N CYS A 106 1.04 -0.50 -11.82
CA CYS A 106 2.23 -0.51 -10.96
C CYS A 106 2.82 -1.91 -10.74
N GLN A 107 2.16 -3.00 -11.17
CA GLN A 107 2.75 -4.33 -11.14
C GLN A 107 4.06 -4.40 -11.90
N ASP A 108 4.18 -3.70 -13.05
CA ASP A 108 5.39 -3.72 -13.84
C ASP A 108 6.57 -3.05 -13.13
N LEU A 109 6.29 -2.10 -12.22
CA LEU A 109 7.33 -1.50 -11.37
C LEU A 109 7.89 -2.48 -10.34
N VAL A 110 7.06 -3.43 -9.88
CA VAL A 110 7.40 -4.43 -8.86
C VAL A 110 8.02 -5.68 -9.48
N ASP A 111 7.52 -6.10 -10.64
CA ASP A 111 7.93 -7.35 -11.29
C ASP A 111 9.17 -7.17 -12.20
N CYS A 112 9.41 -5.94 -12.70
CA CYS A 112 10.45 -5.70 -13.70
C CYS A 112 11.64 -4.93 -13.13
N ALA A 113 12.83 -5.26 -13.63
CA ALA A 113 14.05 -4.56 -13.24
C ALA A 113 14.09 -3.10 -13.76
N ALA A 114 14.68 -2.24 -12.94
CA ALA A 114 14.96 -0.85 -13.32
C ALA A 114 16.12 -0.81 -14.33
N VAL A 115 15.79 -0.59 -15.61
CA VAL A 115 16.80 -0.38 -16.64
C VAL A 115 17.01 1.12 -16.82
N TYR A 116 18.15 1.62 -16.37
CA TYR A 116 18.48 3.03 -16.39
C TYR A 116 19.90 3.26 -16.90
N ASN A 117 20.09 4.29 -17.70
CA ASN A 117 21.42 4.58 -18.27
C ASN A 117 22.41 4.96 -17.17
N GLY A 118 23.54 4.25 -17.10
CA GLY A 118 24.57 4.46 -16.07
C GLY A 118 24.23 3.93 -14.69
N TYR A 119 23.03 3.36 -14.48
CA TYR A 119 22.57 2.81 -13.19
C TYR A 119 22.76 3.74 -12.00
N GLN A 120 22.67 5.06 -12.24
CA GLN A 120 22.88 6.09 -11.24
C GLN A 120 22.02 7.31 -11.53
N ILE A 121 21.34 7.83 -10.50
CA ILE A 121 20.58 9.08 -10.53
C ILE A 121 21.22 10.02 -9.50
N SER A 122 21.58 11.24 -9.92
CA SER A 122 22.24 12.21 -9.05
C SER A 122 21.43 13.48 -8.89
N ASN A 123 21.51 14.08 -7.69
CA ASN A 123 20.92 15.37 -7.33
C ASN A 123 19.44 15.50 -7.73
N ALA A 124 18.62 14.49 -7.40
CA ALA A 124 17.22 14.44 -7.76
C ALA A 124 16.31 14.27 -6.53
N PRO A 125 15.16 14.99 -6.46
CA PRO A 125 14.19 14.77 -5.41
C PRO A 125 13.41 13.46 -5.64
N ALA A 126 12.77 12.93 -4.59
CA ALA A 126 12.09 11.64 -4.62
C ALA A 126 11.08 11.51 -5.77
N LEU A 127 10.29 12.55 -6.04
CA LEU A 127 9.33 12.54 -7.15
C LEU A 127 10.00 12.43 -8.51
N ALA A 128 11.10 13.17 -8.75
CA ALA A 128 11.81 13.12 -10.03
C ALA A 128 12.45 11.75 -10.27
N ILE A 129 12.98 11.11 -9.21
CA ILE A 129 13.49 9.73 -9.28
C ILE A 129 12.36 8.77 -9.67
N ALA A 130 11.21 8.87 -8.98
CA ALA A 130 10.04 8.06 -9.29
C ALA A 130 9.57 8.26 -10.73
N GLN A 131 9.46 9.50 -11.21
CA GLN A 131 9.04 9.81 -12.58
C GLN A 131 9.97 9.20 -13.64
N GLN A 132 11.29 9.30 -13.42
CA GLN A 132 12.28 8.74 -14.34
C GLN A 132 12.19 7.20 -14.41
N LEU A 133 12.00 6.55 -13.26
CA LEU A 133 11.93 5.08 -13.19
C LEU A 133 10.56 4.51 -13.64
N CYS A 134 9.49 5.26 -13.49
CA CYS A 134 8.14 4.87 -13.93
C CYS A 134 7.91 5.06 -15.44
N GLN A 135 8.58 6.05 -16.04
CA GLN A 135 8.35 6.45 -17.41
C GLN A 135 8.48 5.32 -18.45
N PRO A 136 9.47 4.39 -18.36
CA PRO A 136 9.59 3.29 -19.31
C PRO A 136 8.40 2.32 -19.30
N PHE A 137 7.67 2.25 -18.19
CA PHE A 137 6.52 1.38 -17.99
C PHE A 137 5.18 2.05 -18.35
N GLY A 138 5.20 3.31 -18.79
CA GLY A 138 3.98 4.07 -19.07
C GLY A 138 3.15 4.38 -17.81
N VAL A 139 3.80 4.37 -16.64
CA VAL A 139 3.22 4.74 -15.35
C VAL A 139 3.65 6.16 -15.01
N SER A 140 2.69 7.02 -14.66
CA SER A 140 2.99 8.35 -14.14
C SER A 140 3.25 8.26 -12.63
N ALA A 141 4.15 9.13 -12.12
CA ALA A 141 4.35 9.29 -10.70
C ALA A 141 3.97 10.71 -10.27
N SER A 142 3.24 10.82 -9.17
CA SER A 142 2.77 12.11 -8.62
C SER A 142 2.98 12.19 -7.12
N LEU A 143 3.02 13.41 -6.60
CA LEU A 143 3.09 13.69 -5.16
C LEU A 143 1.72 14.14 -4.67
N ALA A 144 1.22 13.54 -3.60
CA ALA A 144 -0.04 13.94 -3.00
C ALA A 144 0.03 15.37 -2.45
N ALA A 145 -1.08 16.11 -2.53
CA ALA A 145 -1.17 17.46 -2.02
C ALA A 145 -0.77 17.51 -0.52
N GLY A 146 0.03 18.51 -0.15
CA GLY A 146 0.54 18.66 1.21
C GLY A 146 1.67 17.72 1.61
N SER A 147 2.07 16.77 0.75
CA SER A 147 3.22 15.90 1.00
C SER A 147 4.54 16.60 0.68
N ASN A 148 5.59 16.24 1.42
CA ASN A 148 6.92 16.81 1.23
C ASN A 148 7.89 15.73 0.70
N GLN A 149 8.39 15.93 -0.51
CA GLN A 149 9.37 15.01 -1.11
C GLN A 149 10.79 15.13 -0.52
N GLY A 150 11.03 16.14 0.33
CA GLY A 150 12.33 16.43 0.92
C GLY A 150 13.33 17.06 -0.05
N ALA A 151 14.56 17.30 0.44
CA ALA A 151 15.66 17.79 -0.37
C ALA A 151 16.09 16.76 -1.43
N PRO A 152 16.72 17.17 -2.53
CA PRO A 152 17.31 16.25 -3.49
C PRO A 152 18.25 15.24 -2.81
N VAL A 153 18.24 14.02 -3.31
CA VAL A 153 19.22 12.99 -2.94
C VAL A 153 20.45 13.18 -3.80
N GLU A 154 21.63 13.27 -3.18
CA GLU A 154 22.86 13.52 -3.92
C GLU A 154 23.15 12.44 -4.95
N GLN A 155 22.96 11.17 -4.57
CA GLN A 155 23.18 10.04 -5.45
C GLN A 155 22.35 8.83 -5.04
N VAL A 156 21.69 8.20 -6.00
CA VAL A 156 21.02 6.92 -5.88
C VAL A 156 21.65 5.94 -6.86
N VAL A 157 22.22 4.87 -6.37
CA VAL A 157 22.76 3.78 -7.19
C VAL A 157 21.65 2.71 -7.37
N ILE A 158 21.45 2.29 -8.60
CA ILE A 158 20.53 1.22 -8.95
C ILE A 158 21.33 -0.06 -9.06
N LEU A 159 21.01 -1.06 -8.25
CA LEU A 159 21.67 -2.36 -8.32
C LEU A 159 21.16 -3.15 -9.51
N ALA A 160 22.05 -3.90 -10.15
CA ALA A 160 21.67 -4.74 -11.29
C ALA A 160 20.63 -5.78 -10.87
N GLY A 161 19.47 -5.77 -11.53
CA GLY A 161 18.33 -6.63 -11.20
C GLY A 161 17.36 -6.06 -10.16
N GLU A 162 17.67 -4.93 -9.52
CA GLU A 162 16.75 -4.23 -8.62
C GLU A 162 15.53 -3.73 -9.38
N THR A 163 14.33 -3.85 -8.79
CA THR A 163 13.10 -3.39 -9.43
C THR A 163 12.97 -1.87 -9.35
N ALA A 164 12.18 -1.28 -10.26
CA ALA A 164 11.92 0.15 -10.21
C ALA A 164 11.25 0.54 -8.89
N TYR A 165 10.35 -0.30 -8.39
CA TYR A 165 9.66 -0.09 -7.12
C TYR A 165 10.63 -0.10 -5.93
N ASP A 166 11.56 -1.05 -5.86
CA ASP A 166 12.53 -1.15 -4.77
C ASP A 166 13.40 0.11 -4.65
N VAL A 167 13.85 0.64 -5.81
CA VAL A 167 14.65 1.88 -5.84
C VAL A 167 13.84 3.06 -5.31
N ILE A 168 12.58 3.22 -5.80
CA ILE A 168 11.69 4.32 -5.40
C ILE A 168 11.34 4.19 -3.92
N GLU A 169 10.98 2.99 -3.45
CA GLU A 169 10.61 2.71 -2.07
C GLU A 169 11.76 2.99 -1.11
N ARG A 170 12.98 2.62 -1.48
CA ARG A 170 14.20 2.93 -0.72
C ARG A 170 14.36 4.45 -0.50
N VAL A 171 14.18 5.25 -1.56
CA VAL A 171 14.24 6.71 -1.45
C VAL A 171 13.11 7.26 -0.57
N CYS A 172 11.89 6.77 -0.76
CA CYS A 172 10.71 7.23 -0.04
C CYS A 172 10.74 6.90 1.45
N ARG A 173 11.37 5.78 1.85
CA ARG A 173 11.59 5.43 3.26
C ARG A 173 12.30 6.53 4.05
N TYR A 174 13.29 7.20 3.45
CA TYR A 174 14.00 8.29 4.12
C TYR A 174 13.20 9.58 4.22
N ARG A 175 12.12 9.68 3.46
CA ARG A 175 11.25 10.86 3.40
C ARG A 175 9.91 10.64 4.09
N ALA A 176 9.71 9.48 4.74
CA ALA A 176 8.43 9.05 5.30
C ALA A 176 7.26 9.18 4.30
N LEU A 177 7.53 8.87 3.04
CA LEU A 177 6.54 8.82 1.99
C LEU A 177 6.02 7.39 1.82
N LEU A 178 4.70 7.28 1.75
CA LEU A 178 3.97 6.06 1.42
C LEU A 178 3.89 5.94 -0.10
N LEU A 179 3.98 4.72 -0.61
CA LEU A 179 3.88 4.42 -2.02
C LEU A 179 2.70 3.50 -2.29
N TYR A 180 1.76 3.96 -3.07
CA TYR A 180 0.62 3.16 -3.52
C TYR A 180 0.06 3.67 -4.85
N ASP A 181 -0.77 2.86 -5.48
CA ASP A 181 -1.34 3.20 -6.77
C ASP A 181 -2.65 3.97 -6.66
N THR A 182 -2.91 4.79 -7.66
CA THR A 182 -4.15 5.52 -7.86
C THR A 182 -5.17 4.69 -8.64
N PRO A 183 -6.45 5.08 -8.70
CA PRO A 183 -7.44 4.44 -9.57
C PRO A 183 -7.07 4.41 -11.06
N SER A 184 -6.22 5.33 -11.54
CA SER A 184 -5.68 5.30 -12.90
C SER A 184 -4.51 4.33 -13.10
N GLY A 185 -4.10 3.64 -12.02
CA GLY A 185 -2.97 2.71 -12.02
C GLY A 185 -1.61 3.40 -12.00
N ASP A 186 -1.56 4.71 -11.71
CA ASP A 186 -0.34 5.50 -11.59
C ASP A 186 0.18 5.48 -10.16
N LEU A 187 1.48 5.73 -9.97
CA LEU A 187 2.12 5.70 -8.67
C LEU A 187 1.90 7.03 -7.91
N LEU A 188 1.48 6.95 -6.66
CA LEU A 188 1.33 8.09 -5.77
C LEU A 188 2.36 8.03 -4.64
N LEU A 189 3.12 9.10 -4.48
CA LEU A 189 3.96 9.38 -3.32
C LEU A 189 3.15 10.24 -2.36
N SER A 190 2.90 9.76 -1.15
CA SER A 190 2.02 10.46 -0.20
C SER A 190 2.59 10.47 1.20
N GLY A 191 2.49 11.60 1.87
CA GLY A 191 2.52 11.63 3.33
C GLY A 191 1.24 11.01 3.90
N ILE A 192 1.07 11.12 5.21
CA ILE A 192 -0.15 10.70 5.88
C ILE A 192 -1.30 11.61 5.45
N GLY A 193 -2.42 10.99 5.08
CA GLY A 193 -3.66 11.69 4.78
C GLY A 193 -4.27 12.33 6.01
N LEU A 194 -4.74 13.56 5.84
CA LEU A 194 -5.44 14.32 6.90
C LEU A 194 -6.97 14.31 6.69
N SER A 195 -7.45 13.72 5.58
CA SER A 195 -8.88 13.58 5.31
C SER A 195 -9.50 12.54 6.23
N SER A 196 -10.74 12.78 6.65
CA SER A 196 -11.52 11.83 7.45
C SER A 196 -12.68 11.28 6.65
N ALA A 197 -13.01 10.01 6.86
CA ALA A 197 -14.25 9.43 6.36
C ALA A 197 -15.46 10.14 7.02
N ALA A 198 -16.55 10.24 6.29
CA ALA A 198 -17.77 10.88 6.81
C ALA A 198 -18.43 10.10 7.94
N SER A 199 -18.12 8.80 8.06
CA SER A 199 -18.49 7.97 9.20
C SER A 199 -17.35 7.08 9.62
N GLY A 200 -17.31 6.74 10.91
CA GLY A 200 -16.39 5.78 11.48
C GLY A 200 -17.00 4.39 11.65
N PHE A 201 -16.36 3.61 12.50
CA PHE A 201 -16.74 2.22 12.80
C PHE A 201 -17.16 2.10 14.26
N GLN A 202 -18.40 1.66 14.46
CA GLN A 202 -18.99 1.53 15.79
C GLN A 202 -19.52 0.12 16.02
N GLU A 203 -19.10 -0.46 17.14
CA GLU A 203 -19.60 -1.75 17.61
C GLU A 203 -21.12 -1.72 17.77
N GLY A 204 -21.79 -2.76 17.26
CA GLY A 204 -23.25 -2.89 17.30
C GLY A 204 -24.02 -2.03 16.30
N ILE A 205 -23.33 -1.24 15.45
CA ILE A 205 -23.97 -0.42 14.40
C ILE A 205 -23.56 -0.91 13.02
N ASN A 206 -22.27 -0.76 12.65
CA ASN A 206 -21.79 -1.08 11.31
C ASN A 206 -20.54 -1.98 11.31
N VAL A 207 -20.14 -2.50 12.47
CA VAL A 207 -19.03 -3.46 12.60
C VAL A 207 -19.59 -4.85 12.84
N GLN A 208 -19.39 -5.75 11.88
CA GLN A 208 -19.78 -7.15 11.99
C GLN A 208 -18.78 -7.95 12.83
N ARG A 209 -17.51 -7.65 12.68
CA ARG A 209 -16.39 -8.31 13.36
C ARG A 209 -15.24 -7.32 13.53
N ALA A 210 -14.60 -7.35 14.70
CA ALA A 210 -13.38 -6.60 14.94
C ALA A 210 -12.41 -7.40 15.80
N THR A 211 -11.12 -7.21 15.59
CA THR A 211 -10.02 -7.74 16.39
C THR A 211 -8.99 -6.64 16.56
N VAL A 212 -8.55 -6.42 17.79
CA VAL A 212 -7.42 -5.53 18.09
C VAL A 212 -6.21 -6.39 18.44
N VAL A 213 -5.09 -6.11 17.81
CA VAL A 213 -3.82 -6.79 18.09
C VAL A 213 -2.92 -5.79 18.81
N TYR A 214 -2.47 -6.17 19.99
CA TYR A 214 -1.41 -5.50 20.75
C TYR A 214 -0.19 -6.40 20.72
N ALA A 215 0.88 -5.99 20.06
CA ALA A 215 2.03 -6.83 19.79
C ALA A 215 3.34 -6.17 20.24
N ALA A 216 4.26 -6.94 20.81
CA ALA A 216 5.60 -6.49 21.19
C ALA A 216 6.71 -7.27 20.47
N ASP A 217 6.36 -8.30 19.70
CA ASP A 217 7.30 -9.22 19.06
C ASP A 217 8.16 -8.52 18.01
N GLN A 218 7.60 -7.51 17.29
CA GLN A 218 8.29 -6.72 16.27
C GLN A 218 8.72 -5.34 16.76
N ARG A 219 8.63 -5.04 18.06
CA ARG A 219 9.02 -3.77 18.68
C ARG A 219 10.31 -3.95 19.47
N PHE A 220 11.23 -3.01 19.34
CA PHE A 220 12.59 -3.08 19.89
C PHE A 220 12.86 -1.87 20.76
N SER A 221 13.73 -2.01 21.78
CA SER A 221 14.11 -0.90 22.67
C SER A 221 15.09 0.06 22.03
N ASP A 222 16.00 -0.49 21.21
CA ASP A 222 17.12 0.24 20.64
C ASP A 222 17.20 0.00 19.14
N TYR A 223 17.23 1.07 18.36
CA TYR A 223 17.35 1.03 16.92
C TYR A 223 18.64 1.68 16.50
N TYR A 224 19.53 0.90 15.92
CA TYR A 224 20.79 1.36 15.38
C TYR A 224 20.71 1.36 13.86
N ALA A 225 20.91 2.51 13.21
CA ALA A 225 21.12 2.56 11.77
C ALA A 225 22.60 2.77 11.50
N ILE A 226 23.19 1.84 10.77
CA ILE A 226 24.60 1.90 10.38
C ILE A 226 24.67 2.40 8.95
N TYR A 227 25.39 3.50 8.76
CA TYR A 227 25.69 4.07 7.45
C TYR A 227 27.15 3.84 7.11
N GLN A 228 27.40 3.24 5.95
CA GLN A 228 28.74 3.02 5.42
C GLN A 228 29.07 4.17 4.45
N GLY A 229 29.87 5.13 4.88
CA GLY A 229 30.35 6.22 4.04
C GLY A 229 31.38 5.73 3.02
N ILE A 230 31.24 6.18 1.76
CA ILE A 230 32.22 5.91 0.69
C ILE A 230 33.24 7.06 0.62
N ASP A 231 33.63 7.61 1.72
CA ASP A 231 34.62 8.70 1.73
C ASP A 231 36.03 8.12 1.81
N LEU A 232 36.53 7.66 0.66
CA LEU A 232 37.86 7.03 0.51
C LEU A 232 39.04 7.99 0.68
N PHE A 233 38.82 9.30 0.78
CA PHE A 233 39.88 10.31 0.81
C PHE A 233 39.94 11.15 2.10
N GLY A 234 39.01 11.02 3.02
CA GLY A 234 38.97 11.71 4.31
C GLY A 234 39.54 10.92 5.49
N ASP A 235 40.01 9.71 5.27
CA ASP A 235 40.27 8.73 6.31
C ASP A 235 41.69 8.78 6.86
N ALA A 236 42.06 9.92 7.45
CA ALA A 236 43.14 9.96 8.42
C ALA A 236 42.58 9.98 9.85
N GLY A 237 41.79 8.93 10.25
CA GLY A 237 41.43 8.70 11.64
C GLY A 237 39.96 8.83 12.04
N GLY A 238 39.00 8.88 11.12
CA GLY A 238 37.58 8.84 11.41
C GLY A 238 37.00 7.44 11.28
N ALA A 239 36.08 7.02 12.17
CA ALA A 239 35.42 5.74 12.07
C ALA A 239 34.62 5.69 10.74
N PRO A 240 34.82 4.69 9.89
CA PRO A 240 34.19 4.60 8.56
C PRO A 240 32.68 4.35 8.61
N ASN A 241 32.13 4.10 9.78
CA ASN A 241 30.72 3.81 9.99
C ASN A 241 30.09 4.86 10.90
N GLN A 242 29.16 5.62 10.36
CA GLN A 242 28.31 6.48 11.20
C GLN A 242 27.13 5.63 11.70
N ILE A 243 26.89 5.69 13.02
CA ILE A 243 25.83 4.96 13.69
C ILE A 243 24.87 5.97 14.28
N ALA A 244 23.63 5.93 13.84
CA ALA A 244 22.54 6.63 14.51
C ALA A 244 21.84 5.67 15.49
N HIS A 245 21.47 6.18 16.67
CA HIS A 245 20.81 5.42 17.73
C HIS A 245 19.53 6.13 18.17
N VAL A 246 18.41 5.40 18.08
CA VAL A 246 17.07 5.86 18.53
C VAL A 246 16.54 4.85 19.54
N VAL A 247 15.99 5.35 20.65
CA VAL A 247 15.49 4.53 21.76
C VAL A 247 13.98 4.59 21.83
N ASP A 248 13.32 3.44 21.93
CA ASP A 248 11.90 3.31 22.27
C ASP A 248 11.76 2.99 23.76
N THR A 249 11.48 4.01 24.56
CA THR A 249 11.38 3.90 26.04
C THR A 249 10.18 3.08 26.52
N ALA A 250 9.22 2.76 25.66
CA ALA A 250 8.10 1.90 26.03
C ALA A 250 8.48 0.41 26.09
N VAL A 251 9.63 0.03 25.53
CA VAL A 251 10.14 -1.34 25.61
C VAL A 251 11.14 -1.44 26.76
N GLN A 252 10.74 -2.02 27.87
CA GLN A 252 11.53 -2.02 29.13
C GLN A 252 12.73 -2.96 29.10
N ARG A 253 12.71 -4.01 28.31
CA ARG A 253 13.83 -4.96 28.22
C ARG A 253 14.72 -4.62 27.02
N TYR A 254 16.00 -4.86 27.12
CA TYR A 254 16.94 -4.63 26.03
C TYR A 254 16.66 -5.53 24.84
N ARG A 255 16.28 -4.93 23.73
CA ARG A 255 15.95 -5.58 22.45
C ARG A 255 16.52 -4.74 21.30
N PRO A 256 17.81 -4.89 20.97
CA PRO A 256 18.43 -4.10 19.93
C PRO A 256 18.00 -4.56 18.53
N ARG A 257 17.83 -3.62 17.63
CA ARG A 257 17.64 -3.79 16.19
C ARG A 257 18.70 -3.01 15.45
N VAL A 258 19.43 -3.68 14.56
CA VAL A 258 20.37 -3.03 13.64
C VAL A 258 19.75 -2.96 12.25
N VAL A 259 19.83 -1.80 11.63
CA VAL A 259 19.37 -1.56 10.25
C VAL A 259 20.58 -1.04 9.48
N ILE A 260 20.87 -1.65 8.35
CA ILE A 260 21.87 -1.12 7.44
C ILE A 260 21.18 -0.01 6.64
N SER A 261 21.71 1.21 6.75
CA SER A 261 21.31 2.31 5.89
C SER A 261 21.97 2.08 4.52
N GLU A 262 21.13 1.86 3.52
CA GLU A 262 21.59 1.56 2.18
C GLU A 262 22.41 2.71 1.62
N SER A 263 23.36 2.42 0.72
CA SER A 263 24.34 3.36 0.18
C SER A 263 23.68 4.53 -0.57
N MET A 264 23.39 5.59 0.16
CA MET A 264 23.07 6.90 -0.40
C MET A 264 24.07 7.90 0.20
N ILE A 265 24.65 8.76 -0.60
CA ILE A 265 25.47 9.86 -0.11
C ILE A 265 24.54 10.85 0.58
N GLY A 266 24.72 11.11 1.87
CA GLY A 266 23.81 11.99 2.62
C GLY A 266 24.13 12.08 4.12
N GLY A 267 25.18 11.41 4.59
CA GLY A 267 25.74 11.56 5.94
C GLY A 267 24.86 11.04 7.10
N SER A 268 25.17 11.52 8.31
CA SER A 268 24.53 11.07 9.57
C SER A 268 23.03 11.33 9.64
N VAL A 269 22.54 12.36 8.95
CA VAL A 269 21.11 12.72 8.93
C VAL A 269 20.25 11.60 8.32
N ILE A 270 20.75 10.92 7.28
CA ILE A 270 20.05 9.81 6.65
C ILE A 270 19.95 8.60 7.60
N ALA A 271 21.03 8.29 8.32
CA ALA A 271 21.02 7.20 9.29
C ALA A 271 20.02 7.47 10.42
N GLU A 272 19.97 8.70 10.93
CA GLU A 272 19.00 9.09 11.97
C GLU A 272 17.55 9.02 11.48
N GLN A 273 17.28 9.52 10.27
CA GLN A 273 15.97 9.42 9.65
C GLN A 273 15.55 7.95 9.45
N ARG A 274 16.48 7.09 9.05
CA ARG A 274 16.21 5.66 8.86
C ARG A 274 15.91 4.95 10.16
N ALA A 275 16.67 5.24 11.23
CA ALA A 275 16.42 4.68 12.56
C ALA A 275 15.08 5.15 13.12
N SER A 276 14.78 6.44 13.00
CA SER A 276 13.52 7.05 13.46
C SER A 276 12.31 6.47 12.72
N TRP A 277 12.40 6.31 11.40
CA TRP A 277 11.36 5.69 10.58
C TRP A 277 11.10 4.24 10.99
N GLU A 278 12.15 3.45 11.16
CA GLU A 278 12.02 2.05 11.58
C GLU A 278 11.35 1.95 12.96
N ALA A 279 11.76 2.79 13.91
CA ALA A 279 11.19 2.81 15.25
C ALA A 279 9.70 3.21 15.22
N ALA A 280 9.35 4.29 14.53
CA ALA A 280 7.96 4.76 14.41
C ALA A 280 7.05 3.71 13.76
N ARG A 281 7.47 3.11 12.66
CA ARG A 281 6.68 2.07 11.99
C ARG A 281 6.45 0.85 12.86
N ARG A 282 7.45 0.39 13.58
CA ARG A 282 7.31 -0.78 14.47
C ARG A 282 6.43 -0.49 15.67
N ALA A 283 6.55 0.69 16.25
CA ALA A 283 5.66 1.13 17.31
C ALA A 283 4.20 1.21 16.82
N GLY A 284 3.94 1.83 15.68
CA GLY A 284 2.60 1.91 15.11
C GLY A 284 2.02 0.54 14.71
N ARG A 285 2.83 -0.34 14.13
CA ARG A 285 2.42 -1.71 13.79
C ARG A 285 2.21 -2.62 15.01
N SER A 286 2.63 -2.20 16.20
CA SER A 286 2.31 -2.90 17.43
C SER A 286 0.85 -2.76 17.85
N PHE A 287 0.09 -1.87 17.20
CA PHE A 287 -1.33 -1.66 17.40
C PHE A 287 -2.05 -1.75 16.05
N VAL A 288 -2.83 -2.79 15.87
CA VAL A 288 -3.55 -3.03 14.61
C VAL A 288 -4.98 -3.41 14.91
N VAL A 289 -5.93 -2.71 14.29
CA VAL A 289 -7.32 -3.12 14.23
C VAL A 289 -7.59 -3.77 12.89
N ARG A 290 -8.21 -4.93 12.94
CA ARG A 290 -8.81 -5.59 11.77
C ARG A 290 -10.29 -5.65 12.01
N LEU A 291 -11.08 -5.10 11.09
CA LEU A 291 -12.53 -5.11 11.19
C LEU A 291 -13.19 -5.42 9.86
N THR A 292 -14.42 -5.91 9.94
CA THR A 292 -15.31 -6.14 8.81
C THR A 292 -16.57 -5.32 9.00
N THR A 293 -16.95 -4.54 7.99
CA THR A 293 -18.23 -3.82 7.90
C THR A 293 -19.06 -4.36 6.74
N ASP A 294 -20.36 -4.07 6.76
CA ASP A 294 -21.37 -4.51 5.80
C ASP A 294 -21.51 -3.57 4.58
N SER A 295 -20.69 -2.56 4.48
CA SER A 295 -20.73 -1.58 3.39
C SER A 295 -19.33 -1.25 2.87
N TRP A 296 -19.23 -1.01 1.56
CA TRP A 296 -18.03 -0.46 0.94
C TRP A 296 -17.90 1.05 1.13
N ARG A 297 -19.00 1.70 1.56
CA ARG A 297 -19.13 3.15 1.58
C ARG A 297 -19.42 3.69 2.98
N ASP A 298 -18.94 4.89 3.21
CA ASP A 298 -19.25 5.65 4.39
C ASP A 298 -20.67 6.26 4.34
N ALA A 299 -21.07 6.98 5.38
CA ALA A 299 -22.39 7.60 5.46
C ALA A 299 -22.66 8.68 4.39
N ALA A 300 -21.64 9.21 3.73
CA ALA A 300 -21.77 10.11 2.60
C ALA A 300 -21.86 9.37 1.25
N GLY A 301 -21.81 8.04 1.23
CA GLY A 301 -21.84 7.24 0.03
C GLY A 301 -20.48 7.17 -0.70
N VAL A 302 -19.39 7.58 -0.05
CA VAL A 302 -18.04 7.54 -0.59
C VAL A 302 -17.37 6.23 -0.19
N LEU A 303 -16.64 5.60 -1.12
CA LEU A 303 -15.87 4.40 -0.82
C LEU A 303 -14.86 4.65 0.30
N TYR A 304 -14.80 3.75 1.30
CA TYR A 304 -13.69 3.79 2.24
C TYR A 304 -12.37 3.64 1.51
N THR A 305 -11.43 4.53 1.72
CA THR A 305 -10.15 4.52 0.98
C THR A 305 -8.96 4.48 1.92
N PRO A 306 -7.86 3.81 1.53
CA PRO A 306 -6.61 3.90 2.28
C PRO A 306 -6.13 5.35 2.42
N ASN A 307 -5.33 5.61 3.45
CA ASN A 307 -4.80 6.93 3.80
C ASN A 307 -5.89 7.94 4.23
N THR A 308 -7.01 7.44 4.76
CA THR A 308 -8.10 8.25 5.31
C THR A 308 -8.25 7.92 6.79
N MET A 309 -8.48 8.94 7.61
CA MET A 309 -8.75 8.78 9.05
C MET A 309 -10.18 8.32 9.26
N ALA A 310 -10.39 7.39 10.19
CA ALA A 310 -11.73 6.93 10.57
C ALA A 310 -11.85 6.83 12.10
N PRO A 311 -12.91 7.39 12.69
CA PRO A 311 -13.20 7.23 14.11
C PRO A 311 -13.57 5.77 14.43
N LEU A 312 -13.04 5.25 15.53
CA LEU A 312 -13.29 3.92 16.08
C LEU A 312 -14.00 4.03 17.43
N ILE A 313 -15.08 3.30 17.58
CA ILE A 313 -15.86 3.15 18.81
C ILE A 313 -16.07 1.66 19.04
N LEU A 314 -15.10 1.02 19.70
CA LEU A 314 -15.08 -0.41 19.98
C LEU A 314 -14.91 -0.67 21.49
N PRO A 315 -15.92 -0.36 22.32
CA PRO A 315 -15.79 -0.38 23.80
C PRO A 315 -15.43 -1.76 24.34
N SER A 316 -15.99 -2.84 23.76
CA SER A 316 -15.66 -4.21 24.19
C SER A 316 -14.19 -4.56 23.98
N LEU A 317 -13.51 -3.88 23.05
CA LEU A 317 -12.08 -4.05 22.78
C LEU A 317 -11.22 -2.97 23.45
N LYS A 318 -11.82 -2.15 24.34
CA LYS A 318 -11.19 -1.02 25.03
C LYS A 318 -10.55 -0.01 24.07
N LEU A 319 -11.16 0.20 22.91
CA LEU A 319 -10.69 1.10 21.89
C LEU A 319 -11.78 2.10 21.48
N GLY A 320 -11.71 3.29 22.05
CA GLY A 320 -12.68 4.35 21.84
C GLY A 320 -14.05 4.11 22.50
N THR A 321 -14.69 5.20 22.85
CA THR A 321 -16.07 5.24 23.38
C THR A 321 -16.89 6.25 22.58
N PRO A 322 -18.24 6.26 22.67
CA PRO A 322 -19.05 7.28 22.00
C PRO A 322 -18.70 8.72 22.41
N GLN A 323 -18.22 8.92 23.65
CA GLN A 323 -17.81 10.23 24.16
C GLN A 323 -16.36 10.60 23.79
N ALA A 324 -15.52 9.59 23.54
CA ALA A 324 -14.11 9.74 23.19
C ALA A 324 -13.72 8.71 22.10
N PRO A 325 -14.13 8.95 20.83
CA PRO A 325 -13.74 8.07 19.73
C PRO A 325 -12.24 8.21 19.46
N VAL A 326 -11.60 7.11 19.07
CA VAL A 326 -10.21 7.09 18.66
C VAL A 326 -10.15 7.15 17.13
N SER A 327 -9.37 8.05 16.56
CA SER A 327 -9.28 8.20 15.10
C SER A 327 -7.99 7.56 14.59
N TRP A 328 -8.12 6.50 13.75
CA TRP A 328 -7.00 5.77 13.17
C TRP A 328 -7.03 5.81 11.63
N LEU A 329 -5.86 5.63 11.05
CA LEU A 329 -5.68 5.61 9.60
C LEU A 329 -6.11 4.26 9.03
N ILE A 330 -6.94 4.29 7.99
CA ILE A 330 -7.23 3.11 7.18
C ILE A 330 -5.97 2.80 6.36
N SER A 331 -5.29 1.71 6.72
CA SER A 331 -4.05 1.27 6.06
C SER A 331 -4.34 0.41 4.83
N GLU A 332 -5.30 -0.49 4.93
CA GLU A 332 -5.70 -1.39 3.83
C GLU A 332 -7.22 -1.57 3.82
N VAL A 333 -7.79 -1.68 2.63
CA VAL A 333 -9.21 -1.95 2.42
C VAL A 333 -9.34 -3.11 1.42
N THR A 334 -10.17 -4.09 1.77
CA THR A 334 -10.56 -5.19 0.89
C THR A 334 -12.07 -5.18 0.73
N TYR A 335 -12.54 -4.83 -0.44
CA TYR A 335 -13.95 -4.87 -0.81
C TYR A 335 -14.29 -6.26 -1.31
N GLN A 336 -15.34 -6.84 -0.77
CA GLN A 336 -15.76 -8.20 -1.10
C GLN A 336 -17.26 -8.24 -1.35
N ARG A 337 -17.67 -9.09 -2.30
CA ARG A 337 -19.06 -9.46 -2.50
C ARG A 337 -19.11 -10.94 -2.87
N GLY A 338 -20.02 -11.66 -2.23
CA GLY A 338 -20.18 -13.08 -2.45
C GLY A 338 -21.44 -13.60 -1.77
N ARG A 339 -21.46 -14.88 -1.45
CA ARG A 339 -22.62 -15.53 -0.79
C ARG A 339 -22.98 -14.91 0.57
N ALA A 340 -22.02 -14.34 1.25
CA ALA A 340 -22.22 -13.64 2.53
C ALA A 340 -22.74 -12.19 2.37
N GLY A 341 -22.99 -11.75 1.13
CA GLY A 341 -23.37 -10.37 0.82
C GLY A 341 -22.17 -9.48 0.52
N THR A 342 -22.39 -8.17 0.67
CA THR A 342 -21.36 -7.13 0.50
C THR A 342 -20.67 -6.91 1.83
N THR A 343 -19.34 -7.02 1.86
CA THR A 343 -18.52 -6.76 3.06
C THR A 343 -17.27 -5.97 2.70
N CYS A 344 -16.72 -5.28 3.68
CA CYS A 344 -15.48 -4.57 3.54
C CYS A 344 -14.57 -4.90 4.74
N ASP A 345 -13.45 -5.57 4.46
CA ASP A 345 -12.42 -5.82 5.47
C ASP A 345 -11.42 -4.68 5.47
N MET A 346 -11.05 -4.21 6.65
CA MET A 346 -10.14 -3.08 6.81
C MET A 346 -9.07 -3.37 7.85
N ILE A 347 -7.89 -2.82 7.59
CA ILE A 347 -6.80 -2.74 8.55
C ILE A 347 -6.62 -1.27 8.91
N LEU A 348 -6.70 -0.96 10.21
CA LEU A 348 -6.47 0.40 10.71
C LEU A 348 -5.29 0.39 11.69
N MET A 349 -4.51 1.45 11.62
CA MET A 349 -3.34 1.66 12.49
C MET A 349 -3.32 3.10 13.01
N PRO A 350 -2.67 3.34 14.15
CA PRO A 350 -2.41 4.70 14.60
C PRO A 350 -1.67 5.50 13.51
N PRO A 351 -2.03 6.77 13.25
CA PRO A 351 -1.36 7.58 12.23
C PRO A 351 0.13 7.75 12.52
N GLN A 352 0.53 7.70 13.80
CA GLN A 352 1.93 7.76 14.24
C GLN A 352 2.80 6.64 13.63
N ALA A 353 2.21 5.52 13.21
CA ALA A 353 2.93 4.44 12.51
C ALA A 353 3.62 4.90 11.22
N PHE A 354 3.23 6.05 10.70
CA PHE A 354 3.64 6.55 9.40
C PHE A 354 4.44 7.87 9.49
N TYR A 355 4.61 8.43 10.70
CA TYR A 355 5.44 9.63 10.90
C TYR A 355 6.93 9.29 10.90
N GLN A 356 7.73 10.22 10.38
CA GLN A 356 9.18 10.13 10.40
C GLN A 356 9.78 10.58 11.75
N GLN A 357 9.14 11.56 12.39
CA GLN A 357 9.67 12.14 13.64
C GLN A 357 9.30 11.27 14.85
N PRO A 358 10.19 11.18 15.84
CA PRO A 358 9.87 10.56 17.12
C PRO A 358 8.67 11.26 17.75
N PHE A 359 7.71 10.49 18.19
CA PHE A 359 6.58 10.95 19.00
C PHE A 359 6.70 10.34 20.39
N SER A 360 5.93 10.85 21.35
CA SER A 360 5.90 10.26 22.67
C SER A 360 5.42 8.81 22.58
N TRP A 361 6.28 7.88 22.98
CA TRP A 361 6.01 6.45 22.92
C TRP A 361 4.91 6.07 23.90
N VAL A 362 3.86 5.47 23.40
CA VAL A 362 2.74 4.98 24.23
C VAL A 362 3.13 3.64 24.85
N GLN A 363 2.84 3.46 26.13
CA GLN A 363 3.06 2.17 26.80
C GLN A 363 2.24 1.06 26.14
N LEU A 364 2.79 -0.17 26.14
CA LEU A 364 2.08 -1.35 25.68
C LEU A 364 0.98 -1.71 26.70
N GLY A 365 -0.28 -1.47 26.38
CA GLY A 365 -1.38 -1.87 27.22
C GLY A 365 -2.75 -1.44 26.69
N PRO A 366 -3.82 -2.18 27.03
CA PRO A 366 -5.15 -1.92 26.53
C PRO A 366 -5.84 -0.69 27.13
N ASP A 367 -5.27 -0.08 28.18
CA ASP A 367 -5.93 0.98 28.95
C ASP A 367 -5.56 2.41 28.51
N GLN A 368 -4.86 2.56 27.37
CA GLN A 368 -4.44 3.88 26.92
C GLN A 368 -5.25 4.37 25.75
N THR A 369 -6.00 5.44 25.98
CA THR A 369 -6.48 6.35 24.94
C THR A 369 -5.28 7.10 24.37
N ILE A 370 -4.93 6.80 23.14
CA ILE A 370 -3.97 7.61 22.38
C ILE A 370 -4.70 8.90 22.01
N GLY A 371 -4.38 9.97 22.72
CA GLY A 371 -4.91 11.31 22.47
C GLY A 371 -4.32 11.94 21.20
#